data_8567ea919315818f681ea0cd1cf98933
#
_entry.id   8567ea919315818f681ea0cd1cf98933
#
_cell.length_a   1.000
_cell.length_b   1.000
_cell.length_c   1.000
_cell.angle_alpha   90.00
_cell.angle_beta   90.00
_cell.angle_gamma   90.00
#
_symmetry.space_group_name_H-M   'P 1'
#
loop_
_entity.id
_entity.type
_entity.pdbx_description
1 polymer ?
#
loop_
_entity_poly.entity_id
_entity_poly.type
_entity_poly.pdbx_seq_one_letter_code
_entity_poly.pdbx_strand_id
1 'polypeptide(L)'
;MKTENKNRNDLFNNEDLVKQVQEKLQFHINAVKCFERSTHKCAYVLNCQTMKIEYISANALAWCGVTEQQILNSGVDFFIKHVPDDEQKRIFEVSRSALRKARELSSTNYCDFTLSYNLHILVGGKSRLVSHHFSPLFSSSNGRVLLALCTIGLAPNPQSNYFVLKAGTQLFRYDFTRKEWFEEHKINLSQVEMDILILIAQGLSVEGIAEFMCRVVDTIKSAKKKIFKKLGVKSSAEALAYVINYRLLE
;
A
#
# COMPACT_ATOMS: atom_id res chain seq x y z
N MET A 1 35.50 13.05 -25.51
CA MET A 1 34.64 12.23 -26.41
C MET A 1 33.92 11.05 -25.76
N LYS A 2 34.38 10.42 -24.67
CA LYS A 2 33.64 9.31 -24.02
C LYS A 2 32.57 9.77 -22.98
N THR A 3 32.69 10.97 -22.45
CA THR A 3 31.75 11.51 -21.44
C THR A 3 30.50 12.16 -22.06
N GLU A 4 30.61 12.72 -23.26
CA GLU A 4 29.47 13.32 -23.97
C GLU A 4 28.49 12.29 -24.56
N ASN A 5 28.98 11.12 -24.95
CA ASN A 5 28.12 10.04 -25.46
C ASN A 5 27.26 9.37 -24.36
N LYS A 6 27.72 9.37 -23.09
CA LYS A 6 26.94 8.82 -21.99
C LYS A 6 25.75 9.71 -21.64
N ASN A 7 25.95 11.04 -21.65
CA ASN A 7 24.87 12.01 -21.41
C ASN A 7 23.83 12.05 -22.55
N ARG A 8 24.23 11.84 -23.81
CA ARG A 8 23.29 11.76 -24.94
C ARG A 8 22.40 10.51 -24.89
N ASN A 9 22.97 9.34 -24.55
CA ASN A 9 22.17 8.11 -24.39
C ASN A 9 21.18 8.18 -23.23
N ASP A 10 21.52 8.89 -22.13
CA ASP A 10 20.60 9.11 -21.02
C ASP A 10 19.47 10.09 -21.37
N LEU A 11 19.70 11.07 -22.25
CA LEU A 11 18.71 12.02 -22.74
C LEU A 11 17.72 11.35 -23.73
N PHE A 12 18.21 10.57 -24.70
CA PHE A 12 17.38 9.84 -25.65
C PHE A 12 16.50 8.79 -24.95
N ASN A 13 17.02 8.10 -23.93
CA ASN A 13 16.23 7.21 -23.10
C ASN A 13 15.12 7.93 -22.30
N ASN A 14 15.28 9.21 -21.99
CA ASN A 14 14.29 9.96 -21.23
C ASN A 14 13.11 10.43 -22.09
N GLU A 15 13.33 10.88 -23.31
CA GLU A 15 12.27 11.29 -24.25
C GLU A 15 11.39 10.10 -24.68
N ASP A 16 11.99 8.96 -24.99
CA ASP A 16 11.27 7.73 -25.32
C ASP A 16 10.39 7.24 -24.16
N LEU A 17 10.90 7.32 -22.94
CA LEU A 17 10.14 6.95 -21.75
C LEU A 17 8.97 7.91 -21.48
N VAL A 18 9.16 9.21 -21.71
CA VAL A 18 8.09 10.20 -21.61
C VAL A 18 6.98 9.92 -22.61
N LYS A 19 7.35 9.61 -23.86
CA LYS A 19 6.40 9.26 -24.92
C LYS A 19 5.61 7.99 -24.58
N GLN A 20 6.29 6.93 -24.13
CA GLN A 20 5.65 5.69 -23.68
C GLN A 20 4.64 5.94 -22.54
N VAL A 21 4.98 6.81 -21.59
CA VAL A 21 4.05 7.18 -20.51
C VAL A 21 2.84 7.91 -21.08
N GLN A 22 3.02 8.90 -21.95
CA GLN A 22 1.91 9.66 -22.56
C GLN A 22 0.95 8.76 -23.36
N GLU A 23 1.47 7.83 -24.14
CA GLU A 23 0.66 6.89 -24.92
C GLU A 23 -0.18 5.95 -24.05
N LYS A 24 0.31 5.57 -22.87
CA LYS A 24 -0.36 4.63 -21.97
C LYS A 24 -1.17 5.29 -20.85
N LEU A 25 -0.90 6.57 -20.56
CA LEU A 25 -1.43 7.28 -19.40
C LEU A 25 -2.96 7.21 -19.31
N GLN A 26 -3.66 7.58 -20.38
CA GLN A 26 -5.12 7.62 -20.38
C GLN A 26 -5.74 6.22 -20.20
N PHE A 27 -5.13 5.18 -20.76
CA PHE A 27 -5.56 3.81 -20.54
C PHE A 27 -5.47 3.43 -19.05
N HIS A 28 -4.33 3.72 -18.40
CA HIS A 28 -4.12 3.42 -17.00
C HIS A 28 -5.04 4.25 -16.09
N ILE A 29 -5.25 5.53 -16.39
CA ILE A 29 -6.22 6.37 -15.65
C ILE A 29 -7.62 5.76 -15.72
N ASN A 30 -8.06 5.33 -16.90
CA ASN A 30 -9.39 4.73 -17.07
C ASN A 30 -9.51 3.41 -16.28
N ALA A 31 -8.47 2.58 -16.26
CA ALA A 31 -8.43 1.37 -15.44
C ALA A 31 -8.52 1.68 -13.95
N VAL A 32 -7.80 2.69 -13.46
CA VAL A 32 -7.85 3.13 -12.05
C VAL A 32 -9.22 3.69 -11.70
N LYS A 33 -9.88 4.45 -12.59
CA LYS A 33 -11.27 4.90 -12.40
C LYS A 33 -12.26 3.75 -12.29
N CYS A 34 -12.07 2.67 -13.07
CA CYS A 34 -12.89 1.46 -12.93
C CYS A 34 -12.67 0.76 -11.60
N PHE A 35 -11.41 0.60 -11.20
CA PHE A 35 -11.04 0.03 -9.90
C PHE A 35 -11.63 0.83 -8.73
N GLU A 36 -11.52 2.15 -8.76
CA GLU A 36 -12.09 3.04 -7.73
C GLU A 36 -13.60 2.83 -7.58
N ARG A 37 -14.35 2.84 -8.70
CA ARG A 37 -15.80 2.66 -8.67
C ARG A 37 -16.23 1.29 -8.12
N SER A 38 -15.43 0.25 -8.37
CA SER A 38 -15.74 -1.11 -7.92
C SER A 38 -15.33 -1.38 -6.48
N THR A 39 -14.34 -0.67 -5.96
CA THR A 39 -13.75 -0.94 -4.64
C THR A 39 -14.01 0.15 -3.61
N HIS A 40 -14.49 1.32 -4.04
CA HIS A 40 -14.66 2.54 -3.21
C HIS A 40 -13.38 2.96 -2.47
N LYS A 41 -12.20 2.58 -2.98
CA LYS A 41 -10.91 2.96 -2.41
C LYS A 41 -10.44 4.29 -2.99
N CYS A 42 -9.85 5.13 -2.15
CA CYS A 42 -9.14 6.31 -2.59
C CYS A 42 -7.88 5.90 -3.36
N ALA A 43 -7.78 6.31 -4.61
CA ALA A 43 -6.68 5.94 -5.49
C ALA A 43 -6.13 7.16 -6.25
N TYR A 44 -4.85 7.11 -6.60
CA TYR A 44 -4.23 8.07 -7.48
C TYR A 44 -3.18 7.43 -8.39
N VAL A 45 -2.91 8.06 -9.52
CA VAL A 45 -1.87 7.67 -10.46
C VAL A 45 -0.68 8.61 -10.30
N LEU A 46 0.46 8.05 -9.91
CA LEU A 46 1.72 8.77 -9.78
C LEU A 46 2.58 8.54 -11.02
N ASN A 47 3.01 9.62 -11.65
CA ASN A 47 4.08 9.60 -12.65
C ASN A 47 5.43 9.64 -11.92
N CYS A 48 6.12 8.51 -11.92
CA CYS A 48 7.38 8.35 -11.20
C CYS A 48 8.59 9.04 -11.86
N GLN A 49 8.42 9.57 -13.08
CA GLN A 49 9.47 10.35 -13.76
C GLN A 49 9.41 11.83 -13.40
N THR A 50 8.19 12.38 -13.41
CA THR A 50 7.94 13.81 -13.18
C THR A 50 7.53 14.10 -11.74
N MET A 51 7.24 13.07 -10.96
CA MET A 51 6.68 13.15 -9.61
C MET A 51 5.34 13.90 -9.56
N LYS A 52 4.61 13.92 -10.68
CA LYS A 52 3.28 14.50 -10.78
C LYS A 52 2.21 13.46 -10.45
N ILE A 53 1.13 13.91 -9.86
CA ILE A 53 -0.09 13.13 -9.71
C ILE A 53 -0.95 13.41 -10.93
N GLU A 54 -1.10 12.42 -11.80
CA GLU A 54 -1.79 12.53 -13.07
C GLU A 54 -3.32 12.32 -12.93
N TYR A 55 -3.72 11.66 -11.87
CA TYR A 55 -5.12 11.41 -11.50
C TYR A 55 -5.22 11.15 -10.01
N ILE A 56 -6.28 11.62 -9.40
CA ILE A 56 -6.65 11.26 -8.02
C ILE A 56 -8.17 11.14 -7.91
N SER A 57 -8.65 10.21 -7.09
CA SER A 57 -10.06 10.05 -6.76
C SER A 57 -10.65 11.32 -6.15
N ALA A 58 -11.83 11.73 -6.58
CA ALA A 58 -12.49 12.97 -6.16
C ALA A 58 -12.61 13.13 -4.63
N ASN A 59 -12.75 12.02 -3.91
CA ASN A 59 -12.89 12.01 -2.44
C ASN A 59 -11.64 11.51 -1.72
N ALA A 60 -10.48 11.44 -2.39
CA ALA A 60 -9.30 10.77 -1.88
C ALA A 60 -8.83 11.30 -0.54
N LEU A 61 -8.97 12.44 -0.13
CA LEU A 61 -8.62 12.98 1.19
C LEU A 61 -9.70 13.93 1.74
N ALA A 62 -10.95 13.77 1.28
CA ALA A 62 -12.06 14.62 1.73
C ALA A 62 -12.22 14.62 3.26
N TRP A 63 -12.00 13.46 3.90
CA TRP A 63 -11.99 13.33 5.35
C TRP A 63 -10.82 14.04 6.05
N CYS A 64 -9.79 14.46 5.29
CA CYS A 64 -8.72 15.35 5.76
C CYS A 64 -9.03 16.83 5.48
N GLY A 65 -10.11 17.15 4.77
CA GLY A 65 -10.45 18.53 4.38
C GLY A 65 -9.64 19.05 3.21
N VAL A 66 -9.14 18.17 2.33
CA VAL A 66 -8.33 18.49 1.16
C VAL A 66 -9.13 18.23 -0.11
N THR A 67 -9.06 19.15 -1.07
CA THR A 67 -9.69 18.98 -2.37
C THR A 67 -8.78 18.29 -3.38
N GLU A 68 -9.37 17.59 -4.35
CA GLU A 68 -8.68 17.01 -5.50
C GLU A 68 -7.75 18.02 -6.18
N GLN A 69 -8.25 19.22 -6.45
CA GLN A 69 -7.50 20.27 -7.15
C GLN A 69 -6.25 20.73 -6.39
N GLN A 70 -6.31 20.76 -5.05
CA GLN A 70 -5.15 21.11 -4.22
C GLN A 70 -4.05 20.05 -4.36
N ILE A 71 -4.41 18.79 -4.43
CA ILE A 71 -3.45 17.68 -4.58
C ILE A 71 -2.87 17.66 -5.99
N LEU A 72 -3.71 17.77 -7.03
CA LEU A 72 -3.26 17.79 -8.42
C LEU A 72 -2.30 18.94 -8.70
N ASN A 73 -2.59 20.14 -8.17
CA ASN A 73 -1.74 21.30 -8.35
C ASN A 73 -0.39 21.18 -7.62
N SER A 74 -0.39 20.52 -6.46
CA SER A 74 0.83 20.35 -5.64
C SER A 74 1.63 19.10 -6.02
N GLY A 75 0.99 18.10 -6.63
CA GLY A 75 1.62 16.83 -6.89
C GLY A 75 2.13 16.16 -5.61
N VAL A 76 3.31 15.55 -5.68
CA VAL A 76 3.94 14.90 -4.51
C VAL A 76 4.31 15.90 -3.41
N ASP A 77 4.53 17.17 -3.76
CA ASP A 77 4.82 18.23 -2.79
C ASP A 77 3.70 18.42 -1.76
N PHE A 78 2.47 18.03 -2.11
CA PHE A 78 1.39 17.96 -1.13
C PHE A 78 1.79 17.07 0.06
N PHE A 79 2.27 15.87 -0.21
CA PHE A 79 2.68 14.94 0.85
C PHE A 79 3.92 15.46 1.60
N ILE A 80 4.88 16.06 0.90
CA ILE A 80 6.07 16.67 1.52
C ILE A 80 5.67 17.74 2.53
N LYS A 81 4.64 18.53 2.26
CA LYS A 81 4.16 19.58 3.16
C LYS A 81 3.31 19.10 4.32
N HIS A 82 2.66 17.94 4.17
CA HIS A 82 1.65 17.46 5.12
C HIS A 82 2.05 16.18 5.85
N VAL A 83 3.22 15.63 5.59
CA VAL A 83 3.78 14.47 6.31
C VAL A 83 4.90 14.94 7.24
N PRO A 84 4.99 14.45 8.49
CA PRO A 84 6.10 14.80 9.38
C PRO A 84 7.48 14.51 8.76
N ASP A 85 8.45 15.40 8.98
CA ASP A 85 9.79 15.33 8.34
C ASP A 85 10.53 14.01 8.62
N ASP A 86 10.37 13.46 9.81
CA ASP A 86 10.99 12.19 10.19
C ASP A 86 10.35 11.00 9.46
N GLU A 87 9.05 11.07 9.21
CA GLU A 87 8.34 10.07 8.40
C GLU A 87 8.70 10.19 6.92
N GLN A 88 8.83 11.39 6.39
CA GLN A 88 9.30 11.60 5.01
C GLN A 88 10.67 10.96 4.79
N LYS A 89 11.63 11.19 5.68
CA LYS A 89 12.97 10.59 5.59
C LYS A 89 12.92 9.07 5.56
N ARG A 90 12.09 8.47 6.45
CA ARG A 90 11.87 7.02 6.48
C ARG A 90 11.24 6.50 5.18
N ILE A 91 10.22 7.19 4.67
CA ILE A 91 9.55 6.81 3.42
C ILE A 91 10.56 6.81 2.25
N PHE A 92 11.38 7.85 2.11
CA PHE A 92 12.40 7.91 1.07
C PHE A 92 13.45 6.80 1.19
N GLU A 93 13.99 6.58 2.39
CA GLU A 93 14.98 5.53 2.65
C GLU A 93 14.44 4.15 2.30
N VAL A 94 13.26 3.82 2.85
CA VAL A 94 12.66 2.49 2.68
C VAL A 94 12.16 2.28 1.26
N SER A 95 11.58 3.29 0.60
CA SER A 95 11.11 3.17 -0.79
C SER A 95 12.27 2.82 -1.75
N ARG A 96 13.44 3.45 -1.58
CA ARG A 96 14.64 3.11 -2.37
C ARG A 96 15.12 1.69 -2.11
N SER A 97 15.08 1.26 -0.86
CA SER A 97 15.43 -0.10 -0.46
C SER A 97 14.42 -1.13 -1.00
N ALA A 98 13.13 -0.81 -0.96
CA ALA A 98 12.05 -1.65 -1.48
C ALA A 98 12.18 -1.88 -2.99
N LEU A 99 12.45 -0.82 -3.77
CA LEU A 99 12.67 -0.93 -5.22
C LEU A 99 13.86 -1.82 -5.55
N ARG A 100 14.94 -1.75 -4.78
CA ARG A 100 16.10 -2.64 -4.93
C ARG A 100 15.72 -4.08 -4.61
N LYS A 101 15.10 -4.31 -3.46
CA LYS A 101 14.66 -5.64 -3.04
C LYS A 101 13.67 -6.27 -4.02
N ALA A 102 12.70 -5.50 -4.54
CA ALA A 102 11.75 -5.98 -5.53
C ALA A 102 12.45 -6.42 -6.83
N ARG A 103 13.48 -5.70 -7.29
CA ARG A 103 14.29 -6.10 -8.45
C ARG A 103 15.08 -7.39 -8.22
N GLU A 104 15.61 -7.59 -7.01
CA GLU A 104 16.33 -8.82 -6.63
C GLU A 104 15.40 -10.04 -6.65
N LEU A 105 14.13 -9.86 -6.27
CA LEU A 105 13.13 -10.92 -6.18
C LEU A 105 12.45 -11.22 -7.53
N SER A 106 12.45 -10.28 -8.46
CA SER A 106 11.78 -10.43 -9.75
C SER A 106 12.60 -11.28 -10.70
N SER A 107 12.04 -12.40 -11.15
CA SER A 107 12.59 -13.21 -12.24
C SER A 107 12.27 -12.65 -13.63
N THR A 108 11.41 -11.66 -13.73
CA THR A 108 10.97 -10.99 -14.96
C THR A 108 11.26 -9.49 -14.83
N ASN A 109 11.36 -8.78 -15.96
CA ASN A 109 11.56 -7.33 -15.99
C ASN A 109 10.37 -6.51 -15.46
N TYR A 110 9.33 -7.16 -14.96
CA TYR A 110 8.15 -6.52 -14.41
C TYR A 110 8.27 -6.38 -12.91
N CYS A 111 8.02 -5.17 -12.42
CA CYS A 111 7.97 -4.90 -10.99
C CYS A 111 6.62 -5.32 -10.41
N ASP A 112 6.43 -6.63 -10.21
CA ASP A 112 5.22 -7.18 -9.56
C ASP A 112 5.40 -7.14 -8.04
N PHE A 113 5.20 -5.96 -7.47
CA PHE A 113 5.26 -5.78 -6.03
C PHE A 113 4.30 -4.70 -5.55
N THR A 114 4.01 -4.71 -4.26
CA THR A 114 3.33 -3.63 -3.55
C THR A 114 4.12 -3.25 -2.32
N LEU A 115 4.47 -1.98 -2.20
CA LEU A 115 5.03 -1.38 -0.98
C LEU A 115 3.89 -0.74 -0.19
N SER A 116 3.69 -1.20 1.04
CA SER A 116 2.66 -0.68 1.95
C SER A 116 3.33 -0.06 3.17
N TYR A 117 2.85 1.10 3.60
CA TYR A 117 3.33 1.75 4.81
C TYR A 117 2.29 2.68 5.41
N ASN A 118 2.41 2.93 6.71
CA ASN A 118 1.57 3.89 7.41
C ASN A 118 2.32 5.23 7.56
N LEU A 119 1.58 6.32 7.43
CA LEU A 119 2.09 7.68 7.60
C LEU A 119 1.04 8.59 8.21
N HIS A 120 1.47 9.65 8.88
CA HIS A 120 0.59 10.71 9.34
C HIS A 120 0.42 11.79 8.26
N ILE A 121 -0.83 12.21 8.05
CA ILE A 121 -1.15 13.39 7.24
C ILE A 121 -1.62 14.49 8.19
N LEU A 122 -0.94 15.63 8.13
CA LEU A 122 -1.20 16.82 8.95
C LEU A 122 -1.99 17.83 8.14
N VAL A 123 -3.28 17.98 8.39
CA VAL A 123 -4.14 18.94 7.70
C VAL A 123 -5.06 19.63 8.69
N GLY A 124 -5.13 20.97 8.60
CA GLY A 124 -6.00 21.78 9.46
C GLY A 124 -5.73 21.60 10.96
N GLY A 125 -4.47 21.41 11.35
CA GLY A 125 -4.06 21.19 12.74
C GLY A 125 -4.41 19.77 13.28
N LYS A 126 -4.91 18.88 12.44
CA LYS A 126 -5.24 17.49 12.80
C LYS A 126 -4.23 16.54 12.17
N SER A 127 -3.78 15.56 12.97
CA SER A 127 -2.95 14.45 12.52
C SER A 127 -3.82 13.22 12.31
N ARG A 128 -3.70 12.57 11.15
CA ARG A 128 -4.42 11.35 10.83
C ARG A 128 -3.45 10.30 10.30
N LEU A 129 -3.44 9.14 10.94
CA LEU A 129 -2.67 8.00 10.48
C LEU A 129 -3.41 7.31 9.33
N VAL A 130 -2.74 7.18 8.20
CA VAL A 130 -3.25 6.51 7.00
C VAL A 130 -2.32 5.38 6.57
N SER A 131 -2.87 4.40 5.89
CA SER A 131 -2.10 3.40 5.16
C SER A 131 -1.99 3.82 3.71
N HIS A 132 -0.78 3.80 3.19
CA HIS A 132 -0.46 4.09 1.81
C HIS A 132 0.10 2.84 1.14
N HIS A 133 -0.39 2.55 -0.06
CA HIS A 133 0.08 1.44 -0.88
C HIS A 133 0.57 1.98 -2.22
N PHE A 134 1.74 1.53 -2.63
CA PHE A 134 2.36 1.85 -3.92
C PHE A 134 2.54 0.55 -4.71
N SER A 135 1.95 0.48 -5.88
CA SER A 135 2.07 -0.67 -6.79
C SER A 135 2.44 -0.18 -8.18
N PRO A 136 3.46 -0.75 -8.84
CA PRO A 136 3.75 -0.44 -10.23
C PRO A 136 2.52 -0.67 -11.12
N LEU A 137 2.22 0.29 -11.96
CA LEU A 137 1.13 0.24 -12.92
C LEU A 137 1.67 0.08 -14.35
N PHE A 138 2.80 0.73 -14.62
CA PHE A 138 3.51 0.62 -15.87
C PHE A 138 5.01 0.77 -15.64
N SER A 139 5.80 -0.12 -16.23
CA SER A 139 7.26 -0.12 -16.13
C SER A 139 7.89 -0.20 -17.50
N SER A 140 9.08 0.37 -17.65
CA SER A 140 9.89 0.24 -18.85
C SER A 140 10.46 -1.18 -19.00
N SER A 141 10.97 -1.51 -20.17
CA SER A 141 11.58 -2.81 -20.45
C SER A 141 12.77 -3.17 -19.55
N ASN A 142 13.44 -2.17 -18.97
CA ASN A 142 14.52 -2.37 -18.02
C ASN A 142 14.05 -2.40 -16.56
N GLY A 143 12.74 -2.52 -16.29
CA GLY A 143 12.15 -2.63 -14.96
C GLY A 143 12.07 -1.33 -14.16
N ARG A 144 12.24 -0.15 -14.80
CA ARG A 144 12.03 1.14 -14.14
C ARG A 144 10.53 1.43 -14.07
N VAL A 145 10.00 1.64 -12.88
CA VAL A 145 8.60 2.05 -12.68
C VAL A 145 8.39 3.45 -13.27
N LEU A 146 7.45 3.57 -14.20
CA LEU A 146 7.10 4.82 -14.87
C LEU A 146 5.79 5.40 -14.35
N LEU A 147 4.78 4.55 -14.14
CA LEU A 147 3.52 4.91 -13.49
C LEU A 147 3.27 3.96 -12.32
N ALA A 148 2.70 4.49 -11.27
CA ALA A 148 2.26 3.70 -10.11
C ALA A 148 0.81 4.00 -9.76
N LEU A 149 0.07 2.95 -9.41
CA LEU A 149 -1.17 3.04 -8.67
C LEU A 149 -0.83 3.20 -7.20
N CYS A 150 -1.30 4.29 -6.63
CA CYS A 150 -1.23 4.51 -5.20
C CYS A 150 -2.63 4.49 -4.60
N THR A 151 -2.79 3.85 -3.44
CA THR A 151 -4.06 3.89 -2.71
C THR A 151 -3.83 4.36 -1.28
N ILE A 152 -4.82 5.08 -0.75
CA ILE A 152 -4.81 5.59 0.61
C ILE A 152 -6.05 5.10 1.34
N GLY A 153 -5.88 4.67 2.58
CA GLY A 153 -6.96 4.19 3.42
C GLY A 153 -6.66 4.35 4.91
N LEU A 154 -7.53 3.83 5.73
CA LEU A 154 -7.29 3.79 7.18
C LEU A 154 -6.13 2.85 7.49
N ALA A 155 -5.26 3.27 8.41
CA ALA A 155 -4.15 2.43 8.84
C ALA A 155 -4.68 1.20 9.62
N PRO A 156 -4.23 -0.02 9.29
CA PRO A 156 -4.69 -1.24 9.96
C PRO A 156 -4.12 -1.39 11.37
N ASN A 157 -3.05 -0.69 11.67
CA ASN A 157 -2.41 -0.67 12.98
C ASN A 157 -1.94 0.75 13.33
N PRO A 158 -1.72 1.07 14.62
CA PRO A 158 -1.39 2.43 15.06
C PRO A 158 0.10 2.81 14.86
N GLN A 159 0.89 2.02 14.15
CA GLN A 159 2.32 2.24 13.99
C GLN A 159 2.63 2.94 12.65
N SER A 160 3.25 4.12 12.71
CA SER A 160 3.70 4.85 11.51
C SER A 160 5.01 4.32 10.91
N ASN A 161 5.75 3.49 11.64
CA ASN A 161 6.99 2.87 11.18
C ASN A 161 6.79 1.45 10.59
N TYR A 162 5.58 1.15 10.16
CA TYR A 162 5.24 -0.16 9.60
C TYR A 162 5.36 -0.13 8.08
N PHE A 163 6.38 -0.82 7.54
CA PHE A 163 6.65 -0.93 6.11
C PHE A 163 6.68 -2.40 5.70
N VAL A 164 5.90 -2.72 4.69
CA VAL A 164 5.76 -4.08 4.15
C VAL A 164 5.92 -4.04 2.64
N LEU A 165 6.74 -4.93 2.12
CA LEU A 165 6.92 -5.21 0.71
C LEU A 165 6.32 -6.58 0.41
N LYS A 166 5.30 -6.63 -0.44
CA LYS A 166 4.78 -7.87 -1.01
C LYS A 166 5.31 -8.01 -2.43
N ALA A 167 5.98 -9.11 -2.74
CA ALA A 167 6.48 -9.44 -4.08
C ALA A 167 6.04 -10.87 -4.42
N GLY A 168 5.13 -11.00 -5.38
CA GLY A 168 4.45 -12.27 -5.66
C GLY A 168 3.76 -12.81 -4.40
N THR A 169 4.13 -14.00 -3.97
CA THR A 169 3.60 -14.66 -2.75
C THR A 169 4.39 -14.36 -1.48
N GLN A 170 5.57 -13.73 -1.61
CA GLN A 170 6.46 -13.42 -0.49
C GLN A 170 6.10 -12.08 0.14
N LEU A 171 6.23 -12.01 1.46
CA LEU A 171 5.99 -10.82 2.26
C LEU A 171 7.24 -10.48 3.04
N PHE A 172 7.65 -9.22 3.01
CA PHE A 172 8.83 -8.74 3.72
C PHE A 172 8.46 -7.54 4.57
N ARG A 173 9.00 -7.48 5.79
CA ARG A 173 8.90 -6.32 6.67
C ARG A 173 10.26 -5.66 6.82
N TYR A 174 10.28 -4.32 6.83
CA TYR A 174 11.50 -3.56 7.04
C TYR A 174 11.83 -3.41 8.53
N ASP A 175 13.05 -3.76 8.90
CA ASP A 175 13.62 -3.52 10.24
C ASP A 175 14.51 -2.27 10.19
N PHE A 176 14.09 -1.23 10.91
CA PHE A 176 14.82 0.04 10.97
C PHE A 176 16.14 -0.06 11.76
N THR A 177 16.26 -1.01 12.67
CA THR A 177 17.47 -1.21 13.48
C THR A 177 18.57 -1.83 12.64
N ARG A 178 18.22 -2.85 11.85
CA ARG A 178 19.16 -3.56 10.96
C ARG A 178 19.23 -2.96 9.56
N LYS A 179 18.28 -2.10 9.19
CA LYS A 179 18.10 -1.51 7.85
C LYS A 179 17.97 -2.56 6.74
N GLU A 180 17.26 -3.65 7.04
CA GLU A 180 17.09 -4.80 6.17
C GLU A 180 15.63 -5.24 6.07
N TRP A 181 15.33 -5.97 4.98
CA TRP A 181 14.05 -6.62 4.76
C TRP A 181 14.11 -8.05 5.28
N PHE A 182 13.22 -8.38 6.22
CA PHE A 182 13.01 -9.73 6.71
C PHE A 182 11.80 -10.34 6.03
N GLU A 183 11.95 -11.57 5.57
CA GLU A 183 10.80 -12.33 5.10
C GLU A 183 9.86 -12.59 6.30
N GLU A 184 8.64 -12.10 6.18
CA GLU A 184 7.60 -12.32 7.17
C GLU A 184 6.86 -13.60 6.77
N HIS A 185 6.92 -14.60 7.62
CA HIS A 185 6.18 -15.83 7.37
C HIS A 185 4.69 -15.54 7.35
N LYS A 186 4.03 -15.99 6.27
CA LYS A 186 2.59 -15.85 6.12
C LYS A 186 1.91 -16.43 7.35
N ILE A 187 1.13 -15.60 8.06
CA ILE A 187 0.36 -16.08 9.20
C ILE A 187 -0.69 -17.07 8.66
N ASN A 188 -0.52 -18.33 9.00
CA ASN A 188 -1.47 -19.35 8.60
C ASN A 188 -2.63 -19.37 9.60
N LEU A 189 -3.78 -18.92 9.16
CA LEU A 189 -5.04 -19.10 9.86
C LEU A 189 -5.65 -20.46 9.44
N SER A 190 -6.14 -21.21 10.42
CA SER A 190 -6.94 -22.41 10.12
C SER A 190 -8.29 -22.00 9.53
N GLN A 191 -8.97 -22.93 8.86
CA GLN A 191 -10.31 -22.69 8.32
C GLN A 191 -11.26 -22.17 9.39
N VAL A 192 -11.27 -22.78 10.57
CA VAL A 192 -12.10 -22.34 11.71
C VAL A 192 -11.76 -20.91 12.15
N GLU A 193 -10.49 -20.52 12.16
CA GLU A 193 -10.07 -19.17 12.50
C GLU A 193 -10.51 -18.16 11.43
N MET A 194 -10.46 -18.52 10.15
CA MET A 194 -10.97 -17.72 9.05
C MET A 194 -12.50 -17.56 9.13
N ASP A 195 -13.22 -18.65 9.36
CA ASP A 195 -14.69 -18.61 9.50
C ASP A 195 -15.12 -17.69 10.64
N ILE A 196 -14.45 -17.73 11.79
CA ILE A 196 -14.71 -16.82 12.91
C ILE A 196 -14.46 -15.37 12.50
N LEU A 197 -13.40 -15.06 11.77
CA LEU A 197 -13.12 -13.70 11.30
C LEU A 197 -14.16 -13.21 10.29
N ILE A 198 -14.64 -14.07 9.40
CA ILE A 198 -15.71 -13.77 8.46
C ILE A 198 -17.00 -13.43 9.22
N LEU A 199 -17.38 -14.25 10.21
CA LEU A 199 -18.58 -14.01 11.02
C LEU A 199 -18.47 -12.73 11.85
N ILE A 200 -17.27 -12.40 12.36
CA ILE A 200 -16.99 -11.10 12.99
C ILE A 200 -17.18 -9.96 11.99
N ALA A 201 -16.71 -10.10 10.75
CA ALA A 201 -16.88 -9.09 9.70
C ALA A 201 -18.35 -8.88 9.32
N GLN A 202 -19.16 -9.92 9.42
CA GLN A 202 -20.62 -9.89 9.25
C GLN A 202 -21.36 -9.27 10.44
N GLY A 203 -20.65 -8.91 11.52
CA GLY A 203 -21.20 -8.23 12.68
C GLY A 203 -21.80 -9.16 13.74
N LEU A 204 -21.56 -10.47 13.69
CA LEU A 204 -22.07 -11.40 14.69
C LEU A 204 -21.37 -11.18 16.03
N SER A 205 -22.16 -11.29 17.13
CA SER A 205 -21.63 -11.35 18.48
C SER A 205 -20.93 -12.70 18.73
N VAL A 206 -20.19 -12.80 19.81
CA VAL A 206 -19.53 -14.06 20.18
C VAL A 206 -20.53 -15.18 20.41
N GLU A 207 -21.68 -14.85 21.01
CA GLU A 207 -22.83 -15.74 21.23
C GLU A 207 -23.44 -16.18 19.89
N GLY A 208 -23.65 -15.25 18.95
CA GLY A 208 -24.15 -15.56 17.61
C GLY A 208 -23.19 -16.42 16.79
N ILE A 209 -21.90 -16.21 16.92
CA ILE A 209 -20.88 -17.06 16.30
C ILE A 209 -20.91 -18.48 16.90
N ALA A 210 -21.05 -18.58 18.22
CA ALA A 210 -21.12 -19.87 18.92
C ALA A 210 -22.35 -20.67 18.48
N GLU A 211 -23.50 -20.02 18.38
CA GLU A 211 -24.74 -20.60 17.87
C GLU A 211 -24.58 -21.05 16.41
N PHE A 212 -24.12 -20.14 15.52
CA PHE A 212 -23.93 -20.43 14.10
C PHE A 212 -22.98 -21.60 13.84
N MET A 213 -21.89 -21.68 14.61
CA MET A 213 -20.89 -22.75 14.48
C MET A 213 -21.19 -24.00 15.30
N CYS A 214 -22.33 -24.07 16.02
CA CYS A 214 -22.69 -25.13 16.94
C CYS A 214 -21.56 -25.43 17.96
N ARG A 215 -21.01 -24.37 18.57
CA ARG A 215 -19.92 -24.43 19.54
C ARG A 215 -20.29 -23.76 20.87
N VAL A 216 -19.57 -24.07 21.92
CA VAL A 216 -19.71 -23.40 23.22
C VAL A 216 -19.11 -21.98 23.13
N VAL A 217 -19.75 -20.99 23.74
CA VAL A 217 -19.33 -19.58 23.74
C VAL A 217 -17.87 -19.40 24.18
N ASP A 218 -17.43 -20.13 25.20
CA ASP A 218 -16.05 -20.05 25.72
C ASP A 218 -15.02 -20.61 24.72
N THR A 219 -15.43 -21.55 23.86
CA THR A 219 -14.60 -22.02 22.75
C THR A 219 -14.34 -20.91 21.75
N ILE A 220 -15.37 -20.14 21.39
CA ILE A 220 -15.24 -19.01 20.46
C ILE A 220 -14.42 -17.87 21.10
N LYS A 221 -14.62 -17.54 22.38
CA LYS A 221 -13.78 -16.58 23.12
C LYS A 221 -12.31 -16.96 23.08
N SER A 222 -12.01 -18.24 23.35
CA SER A 222 -10.65 -18.75 23.35
C SER A 222 -10.02 -18.73 21.95
N ALA A 223 -10.78 -19.11 20.92
CA ALA A 223 -10.34 -19.03 19.52
C ALA A 223 -10.05 -17.58 19.11
N LYS A 224 -10.95 -16.65 19.43
CA LYS A 224 -10.77 -15.22 19.17
C LYS A 224 -9.50 -14.67 19.83
N LYS A 225 -9.22 -15.06 21.10
CA LYS A 225 -7.98 -14.67 21.78
C LYS A 225 -6.73 -15.22 21.09
N LYS A 226 -6.79 -16.49 20.60
CA LYS A 226 -5.69 -17.09 19.81
C LYS A 226 -5.46 -16.37 18.48
N ILE A 227 -6.54 -16.04 17.77
CA ILE A 227 -6.47 -15.26 16.51
C ILE A 227 -5.80 -13.93 16.76
N PHE A 228 -6.25 -13.16 17.78
CA PHE A 228 -5.66 -11.86 18.11
C PHE A 228 -4.17 -11.97 18.44
N LYS A 229 -3.78 -12.99 19.19
CA LYS A 229 -2.36 -13.26 19.49
C LYS A 229 -1.56 -13.59 18.24
N LYS A 230 -2.10 -14.42 17.32
CA LYS A 230 -1.45 -14.75 16.04
C LYS A 230 -1.25 -13.52 15.16
N LEU A 231 -2.27 -12.64 15.10
CA LEU A 231 -2.23 -11.43 14.27
C LEU A 231 -1.50 -10.26 14.95
N GLY A 232 -1.16 -10.37 16.23
CA GLY A 232 -0.54 -9.29 17.00
C GLY A 232 -1.46 -8.08 17.21
N VAL A 233 -2.78 -8.29 17.27
CA VAL A 233 -3.80 -7.23 17.36
C VAL A 233 -4.55 -7.31 18.70
N LYS A 234 -5.25 -6.20 19.06
CA LYS A 234 -5.95 -6.08 20.34
C LYS A 234 -7.47 -6.01 20.20
N SER A 235 -7.98 -5.79 19.01
CA SER A 235 -9.43 -5.64 18.76
C SER A 235 -9.88 -6.37 17.49
N SER A 236 -11.20 -6.62 17.40
CA SER A 236 -11.81 -7.17 16.19
C SER A 236 -11.62 -6.27 14.98
N ALA A 237 -11.72 -4.94 15.17
CA ALA A 237 -11.52 -3.98 14.10
C ALA A 237 -10.09 -4.04 13.55
N GLU A 238 -9.09 -4.11 14.44
CA GLU A 238 -7.69 -4.29 14.02
C GLU A 238 -7.47 -5.64 13.32
N ALA A 239 -8.09 -6.72 13.82
CA ALA A 239 -8.00 -8.04 13.19
C ALA A 239 -8.56 -8.03 11.78
N LEU A 240 -9.75 -7.44 11.57
CA LEU A 240 -10.36 -7.31 10.26
C LEU A 240 -9.53 -6.42 9.32
N ALA A 241 -9.07 -5.28 9.80
CA ALA A 241 -8.19 -4.42 9.02
C ALA A 241 -6.91 -5.17 8.61
N TYR A 242 -6.33 -5.97 9.50
CA TYR A 242 -5.16 -6.77 9.22
C TYR A 242 -5.44 -7.79 8.11
N VAL A 243 -6.45 -8.64 8.26
CA VAL A 243 -6.72 -9.73 7.29
C VAL A 243 -7.13 -9.22 5.91
N ILE A 244 -7.82 -8.08 5.84
CA ILE A 244 -8.18 -7.41 4.58
C ILE A 244 -6.93 -6.86 3.89
N ASN A 245 -6.06 -6.14 4.61
CA ASN A 245 -4.86 -5.55 4.02
C ASN A 245 -3.83 -6.60 3.57
N TYR A 246 -3.76 -7.73 4.26
CA TYR A 246 -2.84 -8.82 3.92
C TYR A 246 -3.49 -9.92 3.07
N ARG A 247 -4.76 -9.75 2.67
CA ARG A 247 -5.51 -10.73 1.87
C ARG A 247 -5.44 -12.14 2.45
N LEU A 248 -5.62 -12.28 3.76
CA LEU A 248 -5.58 -13.57 4.43
C LEU A 248 -6.89 -14.36 4.32
N LEU A 249 -7.97 -13.74 3.84
CA LEU A 249 -9.29 -14.34 3.62
C LEU A 249 -9.55 -14.72 2.14
N GLU A 250 -8.51 -14.63 1.29
CA GLU A 250 -8.56 -15.05 -0.12
C GLU A 250 -7.98 -16.44 -0.30
#